data_6d9fe87e08f2c3f62b76617af741fcd3
#
_entry.id   6d9fe87e08f2c3f62b76617af741fcd3
#
_cell.length_a   1.000
_cell.length_b   1.000
_cell.length_c   1.000
_cell.angle_alpha   90.00
_cell.angle_beta   90.00
_cell.angle_gamma   90.00
#
_symmetry.space_group_name_H-M   'P 1'
#
loop_
_entity.id
_entity.type
_entity.pdbx_description
1 polymer ?
#
loop_
_entity_poly.entity_id
_entity_poly.type
_entity_poly.pdbx_seq_one_letter_code
_entity_poly.pdbx_strand_id
1 'polypeptide(L)'
;MSGIWGRLCAAALVALASATAAIAGPAELEAFLKLHRCEVERQLAFLFDVSHPQGRYLILSWRAPDESYVQCEFEDDNSSALCEAASGFYLKPPQRIASSDGLLALARRGFALDGSQGNYSQILPLAGEASLPDIADLMLASLYEGYRGFVERGIKLKASDSPSDPNFQRCEPVS
;
A
#
# COMPACT_ATOMS: atom_id res chain seq x y z
N MET A 1 73.35 5.67 22.82
CA MET A 1 72.69 4.54 22.09
C MET A 1 71.20 4.82 22.12
N SER A 2 70.68 5.37 21.04
CA SER A 2 69.32 5.94 20.93
C SER A 2 68.46 5.00 20.10
N GLY A 3 67.43 4.40 20.72
CA GLY A 3 66.47 3.57 20.00
C GLY A 3 65.19 4.33 19.67
N ILE A 4 64.98 4.58 18.40
CA ILE A 4 63.78 5.22 17.86
C ILE A 4 62.72 4.19 17.57
N TRP A 5 61.63 4.22 18.31
CA TRP A 5 60.45 3.35 18.07
C TRP A 5 59.46 4.11 17.16
N GLY A 6 59.41 3.68 15.89
CA GLY A 6 58.42 4.13 14.92
C GLY A 6 57.07 3.50 15.20
N ARG A 7 56.06 4.32 15.52
CA ARG A 7 54.64 3.92 15.60
C ARG A 7 54.03 3.94 14.19
N LEU A 8 53.72 2.77 13.64
CA LEU A 8 52.88 2.62 12.47
C LEU A 8 51.42 2.79 12.87
N CYS A 9 50.82 3.92 12.47
CA CYS A 9 49.36 4.08 12.52
C CYS A 9 48.74 3.41 11.31
N ALA A 10 48.10 2.26 11.53
CA ALA A 10 47.26 1.63 10.53
C ALA A 10 45.93 2.37 10.47
N ALA A 11 45.69 3.14 9.42
CA ALA A 11 44.40 3.77 9.12
C ALA A 11 43.45 2.71 8.58
N ALA A 12 42.46 2.28 9.36
CA ALA A 12 41.38 1.43 8.91
C ALA A 12 40.38 2.28 8.12
N LEU A 13 40.35 2.10 6.80
CA LEU A 13 39.31 2.62 5.92
C LEU A 13 38.03 1.84 6.16
N VAL A 14 37.08 2.41 6.90
CA VAL A 14 35.71 1.91 6.99
C VAL A 14 34.97 2.30 5.71
N ALA A 15 34.80 1.37 4.79
CA ALA A 15 33.93 1.54 3.64
C ALA A 15 32.47 1.52 4.11
N LEU A 16 31.85 2.69 4.22
CA LEU A 16 30.41 2.86 4.37
C LEU A 16 29.73 2.42 3.08
N ALA A 17 29.26 1.17 3.03
CA ALA A 17 28.35 0.73 1.98
C ALA A 17 27.02 1.45 2.15
N SER A 18 26.81 2.54 1.41
CA SER A 18 25.51 3.19 1.30
C SER A 18 24.56 2.23 0.59
N ALA A 19 23.68 1.56 1.35
CA ALA A 19 22.56 0.83 0.78
C ALA A 19 21.62 1.85 0.13
N THR A 20 21.80 2.10 -1.17
CA THR A 20 20.83 2.81 -2.00
C THR A 20 19.60 1.92 -2.04
N ALA A 21 18.51 2.34 -1.36
CA ALA A 21 17.21 1.70 -1.54
C ALA A 21 16.88 1.75 -3.03
N ALA A 22 16.95 0.60 -3.69
CA ALA A 22 16.62 0.50 -5.10
C ALA A 22 15.17 0.96 -5.27
N ILE A 23 14.96 1.96 -6.11
CA ILE A 23 13.63 2.37 -6.55
C ILE A 23 13.09 1.14 -7.30
N ALA A 24 12.04 0.48 -6.75
CA ALA A 24 11.39 -0.63 -7.42
C ALA A 24 11.03 -0.22 -8.85
N GLY A 25 11.48 -1.01 -9.82
CA GLY A 25 11.26 -0.71 -11.23
C GLY A 25 9.78 -0.91 -11.61
N PRO A 26 9.33 -0.34 -12.74
CA PRO A 26 7.97 -0.56 -13.25
C PRO A 26 7.61 -2.05 -13.39
N ALA A 27 8.57 -2.91 -13.71
CA ALA A 27 8.36 -4.34 -13.85
C ALA A 27 8.02 -5.05 -12.53
N GLU A 28 8.58 -4.58 -11.40
CA GLU A 28 8.29 -5.15 -10.08
C GLU A 28 6.89 -4.77 -9.61
N LEU A 29 6.46 -3.53 -9.85
CA LEU A 29 5.10 -3.09 -9.59
C LEU A 29 4.10 -3.92 -10.43
N GLU A 30 4.36 -4.08 -11.73
CA GLU A 30 3.48 -4.85 -12.61
C GLU A 30 3.37 -6.32 -12.18
N ALA A 31 4.46 -6.94 -11.75
CA ALA A 31 4.45 -8.28 -11.19
C ALA A 31 3.62 -8.35 -9.89
N PHE A 32 3.71 -7.34 -9.03
CA PHE A 32 2.92 -7.25 -7.81
C PHE A 32 1.43 -7.08 -8.11
N LEU A 33 1.07 -6.19 -9.04
CA LEU A 33 -0.31 -6.01 -9.47
C LEU A 33 -0.88 -7.31 -10.05
N LYS A 34 -0.16 -7.95 -10.97
CA LYS A 34 -0.56 -9.21 -11.59
C LYS A 34 -0.83 -10.30 -10.56
N LEU A 35 -0.04 -10.36 -9.49
CA LEU A 35 -0.19 -11.36 -8.42
C LEU A 35 -1.45 -11.16 -7.57
N HIS A 36 -1.85 -9.91 -7.32
CA HIS A 36 -2.87 -9.61 -6.32
C HIS A 36 -4.18 -9.05 -6.88
N ARG A 37 -4.17 -8.53 -8.13
CA ARG A 37 -5.31 -7.84 -8.76
C ARG A 37 -6.59 -8.63 -8.69
N CYS A 38 -6.57 -9.88 -9.16
CA CYS A 38 -7.77 -10.72 -9.22
C CYS A 38 -8.48 -10.86 -7.88
N GLU A 39 -7.73 -11.05 -6.78
CA GLU A 39 -8.33 -11.22 -5.45
C GLU A 39 -8.95 -9.91 -4.95
N VAL A 40 -8.28 -8.77 -5.22
CA VAL A 40 -8.78 -7.45 -4.85
C VAL A 40 -10.02 -7.08 -5.66
N GLU A 41 -10.00 -7.23 -6.98
CA GLU A 41 -11.17 -6.99 -7.86
C GLU A 41 -12.38 -7.82 -7.43
N ARG A 42 -12.18 -9.09 -7.18
CA ARG A 42 -13.23 -9.99 -6.73
C ARG A 42 -13.86 -9.56 -5.41
N GLN A 43 -13.04 -9.13 -4.44
CA GLN A 43 -13.55 -8.65 -3.16
C GLN A 43 -14.28 -7.31 -3.33
N LEU A 44 -13.80 -6.43 -4.20
CA LEU A 44 -14.49 -5.18 -4.53
C LEU A 44 -15.84 -5.46 -5.22
N ALA A 45 -15.89 -6.38 -6.18
CA ALA A 45 -17.13 -6.77 -6.85
C ALA A 45 -18.17 -7.32 -5.86
N PHE A 46 -17.74 -8.18 -4.94
CA PHE A 46 -18.62 -8.68 -3.88
C PHE A 46 -19.19 -7.53 -3.03
N LEU A 47 -18.34 -6.59 -2.59
CA LEU A 47 -18.79 -5.45 -1.78
C LEU A 47 -19.67 -4.48 -2.57
N PHE A 48 -19.44 -4.34 -3.87
CA PHE A 48 -20.26 -3.50 -4.75
C PHE A 48 -21.69 -4.02 -4.88
N ASP A 49 -21.86 -5.36 -4.91
CA ASP A 49 -23.15 -6.04 -5.07
C ASP A 49 -23.92 -6.29 -3.77
N VAL A 50 -23.28 -6.09 -2.60
CA VAL A 50 -23.93 -6.34 -1.31
C VAL A 50 -25.14 -5.42 -1.12
N SER A 51 -26.28 -6.02 -0.76
CA SER A 51 -27.55 -5.32 -0.59
C SER A 51 -27.63 -4.38 0.61
N HIS A 52 -26.64 -4.41 1.51
CA HIS A 52 -26.54 -3.52 2.66
C HIS A 52 -25.58 -2.37 2.34
N PRO A 53 -26.06 -1.17 2.05
CA PRO A 53 -25.23 -0.10 1.49
C PRO A 53 -24.21 0.50 2.46
N GLN A 54 -24.43 0.35 3.78
CA GLN A 54 -23.60 1.06 4.76
C GLN A 54 -22.30 0.34 5.10
N GLY A 55 -21.19 1.09 5.09
CA GLY A 55 -19.90 0.63 5.59
C GLY A 55 -19.24 -0.44 4.71
N ARG A 56 -19.44 -0.39 3.39
CA ARG A 56 -18.82 -1.34 2.44
C ARG A 56 -17.40 -0.91 2.12
N TYR A 57 -16.44 -1.46 2.85
CA TYR A 57 -15.04 -1.10 2.68
C TYR A 57 -14.13 -2.31 2.47
N LEU A 58 -13.05 -2.08 1.75
CA LEU A 58 -11.90 -2.98 1.62
C LEU A 58 -10.64 -2.28 2.10
N ILE A 59 -9.88 -2.94 2.96
CA ILE A 59 -8.57 -2.49 3.44
C ILE A 59 -7.51 -3.44 2.90
N LEU A 60 -6.50 -2.90 2.25
CA LEU A 60 -5.25 -3.59 1.91
C LEU A 60 -4.16 -3.08 2.84
N SER A 61 -3.46 -3.97 3.52
CA SER A 61 -2.30 -3.63 4.34
C SER A 61 -1.15 -4.61 4.10
N TRP A 62 0.05 -4.23 4.46
CA TRP A 62 1.11 -5.20 4.64
C TRP A 62 0.80 -6.10 5.84
N ARG A 63 1.25 -7.36 5.81
CA ARG A 63 0.99 -8.29 6.93
C ARG A 63 1.63 -7.84 8.23
N ALA A 64 2.71 -7.07 8.17
CA ALA A 64 3.33 -6.42 9.31
C ALA A 64 4.35 -5.35 8.82
N PRO A 65 4.35 -4.14 9.37
CA PRO A 65 3.33 -3.61 10.27
C PRO A 65 2.03 -3.30 9.50
N ASP A 66 0.88 -3.50 10.12
CA ASP A 66 -0.43 -3.27 9.53
C ASP A 66 -0.89 -1.80 9.61
N GLU A 67 -0.06 -0.92 10.17
CA GLU A 67 -0.29 0.52 10.16
C GLU A 67 -0.18 1.15 8.76
N SER A 68 0.52 0.46 7.83
CA SER A 68 0.65 0.88 6.42
C SER A 68 -0.46 0.23 5.61
N TYR A 69 -1.49 1.00 5.29
CA TYR A 69 -2.66 0.48 4.57
C TYR A 69 -3.21 1.49 3.58
N VAL A 70 -4.00 0.96 2.64
CA VAL A 70 -4.90 1.70 1.76
C VAL A 70 -6.28 1.09 1.90
N GLN A 71 -7.30 1.91 2.07
CA GLN A 71 -8.69 1.47 2.13
C GLN A 71 -9.53 2.23 1.12
N CYS A 72 -10.58 1.58 0.59
CA CYS A 72 -11.63 2.24 -0.15
C CYS A 72 -12.99 1.81 0.40
N GLU A 73 -13.89 2.76 0.52
CA GLU A 73 -15.27 2.60 0.97
C GLU A 73 -16.22 3.10 -0.11
N PHE A 74 -17.21 2.29 -0.48
CA PHE A 74 -18.24 2.68 -1.43
C PHE A 74 -19.28 3.56 -0.77
N GLU A 75 -19.67 4.65 -1.45
CA GLU A 75 -20.84 5.42 -1.07
C GLU A 75 -22.12 4.59 -1.24
N ASP A 76 -23.18 4.95 -0.49
CA ASP A 76 -24.40 4.16 -0.39
C ASP A 76 -25.08 3.89 -1.76
N ASP A 77 -24.95 4.82 -2.70
CA ASP A 77 -25.57 4.74 -4.02
C ASP A 77 -24.62 4.19 -5.12
N ASN A 78 -23.41 3.76 -4.74
CA ASN A 78 -22.37 3.35 -5.68
C ASN A 78 -21.94 4.44 -6.69
N SER A 79 -22.18 5.70 -6.40
CA SER A 79 -21.78 6.81 -7.30
C SER A 79 -20.30 7.17 -7.17
N SER A 80 -19.71 6.85 -6.03
CA SER A 80 -18.29 7.11 -5.74
C SER A 80 -17.71 6.15 -4.72
N ALA A 81 -16.39 6.16 -4.63
CA ALA A 81 -15.64 5.51 -3.55
C ALA A 81 -14.70 6.53 -2.89
N LEU A 82 -14.73 6.60 -1.57
CA LEU A 82 -13.73 7.30 -0.77
C LEU A 82 -12.55 6.36 -0.57
N CYS A 83 -11.39 6.72 -1.11
CA CYS A 83 -10.15 5.97 -0.89
C CYS A 83 -9.21 6.74 0.03
N GLU A 84 -8.63 6.05 1.00
CA GLU A 84 -7.71 6.60 1.98
C GLU A 84 -6.41 5.81 2.05
N ALA A 85 -5.30 6.52 2.23
CA ALA A 85 -3.99 5.95 2.47
C ALA A 85 -3.46 6.42 3.84
N ALA A 86 -2.93 5.52 4.62
CA ALA A 86 -2.54 5.77 6.01
C ALA A 86 -1.49 6.89 6.13
N SER A 87 -1.82 7.98 6.82
CA SER A 87 -0.89 9.08 7.11
C SER A 87 -0.03 8.83 8.36
N GLY A 88 -0.55 7.98 9.27
CA GLY A 88 -0.02 7.79 10.62
C GLY A 88 -0.63 8.73 11.66
N PHE A 89 -1.63 9.53 11.29
CA PHE A 89 -2.35 10.43 12.21
C PHE A 89 -2.95 9.68 13.41
N TYR A 90 -3.51 8.50 13.18
CA TYR A 90 -4.15 7.69 14.22
C TYR A 90 -3.20 6.88 15.10
N LEU A 91 -1.90 6.91 14.81
CA LEU A 91 -0.90 6.27 15.67
C LEU A 91 -0.73 7.04 16.99
N LYS A 92 -0.25 6.35 18.02
CA LYS A 92 -0.02 6.95 19.35
C LYS A 92 1.45 6.77 19.76
N PRO A 93 2.27 7.82 19.70
CA PRO A 93 1.96 9.16 19.19
C PRO A 93 1.77 9.20 17.67
N PRO A 94 1.08 10.21 17.13
CA PRO A 94 0.99 10.42 15.69
C PRO A 94 2.39 10.53 15.06
N GLN A 95 2.60 9.83 13.94
CA GLN A 95 3.87 9.85 13.21
C GLN A 95 3.65 9.55 11.74
N ARG A 96 4.42 10.21 10.88
CA ARG A 96 4.38 9.93 9.45
C ARG A 96 4.98 8.55 9.17
N ILE A 97 4.23 7.70 8.43
CA ILE A 97 4.64 6.35 8.06
C ILE A 97 5.11 6.22 6.62
N ALA A 98 4.61 7.06 5.71
CA ALA A 98 5.10 7.12 4.34
C ALA A 98 6.41 7.90 4.25
N SER A 99 7.37 7.40 3.47
CA SER A 99 8.60 8.13 3.13
C SER A 99 8.30 9.33 2.22
N SER A 100 9.27 10.20 1.97
CA SER A 100 9.11 11.30 1.02
C SER A 100 8.78 10.81 -0.39
N ASP A 101 9.42 9.73 -0.86
CA ASP A 101 9.14 9.13 -2.15
C ASP A 101 7.75 8.48 -2.18
N GLY A 102 7.33 7.85 -1.07
CA GLY A 102 6.00 7.30 -0.90
C GLY A 102 4.92 8.37 -0.97
N LEU A 103 5.13 9.53 -0.34
CA LEU A 103 4.22 10.67 -0.45
C LEU A 103 4.10 11.18 -1.89
N LEU A 104 5.23 11.29 -2.61
CA LEU A 104 5.20 11.66 -4.03
C LEU A 104 4.45 10.62 -4.88
N ALA A 105 4.57 9.36 -4.56
CA ALA A 105 3.83 8.30 -5.23
C ALA A 105 2.33 8.42 -4.97
N LEU A 106 1.90 8.61 -3.73
CA LEU A 106 0.48 8.84 -3.37
C LEU A 106 -0.09 10.09 -4.04
N ALA A 107 0.67 11.20 -4.08
CA ALA A 107 0.26 12.43 -4.78
C ALA A 107 0.03 12.18 -6.28
N ARG A 108 0.93 11.45 -6.96
CA ARG A 108 0.78 11.11 -8.39
C ARG A 108 -0.46 10.26 -8.67
N ARG A 109 -0.95 9.52 -7.66
CA ARG A 109 -2.17 8.72 -7.74
C ARG A 109 -3.43 9.48 -7.33
N GLY A 110 -3.31 10.77 -7.02
CA GLY A 110 -4.44 11.66 -6.76
C GLY A 110 -4.81 11.85 -5.29
N PHE A 111 -4.07 11.26 -4.35
CA PHE A 111 -4.34 11.49 -2.92
C PHE A 111 -4.01 12.92 -2.50
N ALA A 112 -4.94 13.57 -1.82
CA ALA A 112 -4.67 14.80 -1.09
C ALA A 112 -3.80 14.47 0.14
N LEU A 113 -2.63 15.13 0.25
CA LEU A 113 -1.62 14.78 1.24
C LEU A 113 -1.76 15.56 2.56
N ASP A 114 -2.89 16.22 2.83
CA ASP A 114 -3.13 16.82 4.13
C ASP A 114 -3.51 15.74 5.16
N GLY A 115 -2.51 15.21 5.83
CA GLY A 115 -2.67 14.23 6.90
C GLY A 115 -2.87 14.84 8.29
N SER A 116 -3.11 16.16 8.41
CA SER A 116 -3.22 16.86 9.69
C SER A 116 -4.50 16.54 10.45
N GLN A 117 -5.54 16.06 9.75
CA GLN A 117 -6.87 15.74 10.31
C GLN A 117 -7.25 14.27 10.14
N GLY A 118 -6.41 13.46 9.51
CA GLY A 118 -6.72 12.05 9.22
C GLY A 118 -5.76 11.42 8.23
N ASN A 119 -6.24 10.47 7.46
CA ASN A 119 -5.51 9.84 6.37
C ASN A 119 -5.41 10.74 5.14
N TYR A 120 -4.48 10.41 4.24
CA TYR A 120 -4.46 10.98 2.88
C TYR A 120 -5.66 10.42 2.12
N SER A 121 -6.42 11.25 1.40
CA SER A 121 -7.69 10.81 0.83
C SER A 121 -7.90 11.29 -0.60
N GLN A 122 -8.77 10.57 -1.32
CA GLN A 122 -9.35 11.00 -2.60
C GLN A 122 -10.74 10.39 -2.78
N ILE A 123 -11.58 11.04 -3.57
CA ILE A 123 -12.89 10.54 -3.98
C ILE A 123 -12.81 10.16 -5.45
N LEU A 124 -13.21 8.94 -5.77
CA LEU A 124 -13.27 8.41 -7.13
C LEU A 124 -14.73 8.34 -7.59
N PRO A 125 -15.13 9.04 -8.64
CA PRO A 125 -16.44 8.81 -9.26
C PRO A 125 -16.46 7.42 -9.91
N LEU A 126 -17.60 6.71 -9.77
CA LEU A 126 -17.76 5.36 -10.29
C LEU A 126 -18.69 5.34 -11.51
N ALA A 127 -18.32 4.57 -12.52
CA ALA A 127 -19.13 4.25 -13.68
C ALA A 127 -19.68 2.81 -13.60
N GLY A 128 -20.20 2.43 -12.43
CA GLY A 128 -20.63 1.07 -12.13
C GLY A 128 -19.45 0.10 -11.94
N GLU A 129 -19.68 -1.20 -12.12
CA GLU A 129 -18.66 -2.26 -11.96
C GLU A 129 -17.43 -2.06 -12.86
N ALA A 130 -17.57 -1.37 -13.99
CA ALA A 130 -16.44 -1.09 -14.89
C ALA A 130 -15.29 -0.31 -14.23
N SER A 131 -15.54 0.35 -13.08
CA SER A 131 -14.53 1.10 -12.33
C SER A 131 -13.74 0.22 -11.32
N LEU A 132 -14.17 -1.00 -11.05
CA LEU A 132 -13.56 -1.84 -10.00
C LEU A 132 -12.09 -2.23 -10.29
N PRO A 133 -11.69 -2.56 -11.53
CA PRO A 133 -10.30 -2.78 -11.87
C PRO A 133 -9.40 -1.57 -11.57
N ASP A 134 -9.88 -0.36 -11.86
CA ASP A 134 -9.13 0.88 -11.60
C ASP A 134 -8.95 1.13 -10.11
N ILE A 135 -9.98 0.82 -9.29
CA ILE A 135 -9.88 0.89 -7.82
C ILE A 135 -8.87 -0.14 -7.31
N ALA A 136 -8.92 -1.37 -7.81
CA ALA A 136 -7.98 -2.42 -7.41
C ALA A 136 -6.53 -2.01 -7.72
N ASP A 137 -6.27 -1.48 -8.90
CA ASP A 137 -4.96 -0.99 -9.31
C ASP A 137 -4.51 0.20 -8.48
N LEU A 138 -5.41 1.14 -8.21
CA LEU A 138 -5.13 2.27 -7.31
C LEU A 138 -4.70 1.77 -5.93
N MET A 139 -5.49 0.90 -5.30
CA MET A 139 -5.22 0.40 -3.96
C MET A 139 -3.89 -0.34 -3.89
N LEU A 140 -3.66 -1.29 -4.81
CA LEU A 140 -2.44 -2.09 -4.85
C LEU A 140 -1.20 -1.24 -5.11
N ALA A 141 -1.26 -0.38 -6.13
CA ALA A 141 -0.14 0.45 -6.49
C ALA A 141 0.17 1.52 -5.43
N SER A 142 -0.86 2.05 -4.76
CA SER A 142 -0.67 2.99 -3.65
C SER A 142 -0.05 2.31 -2.43
N LEU A 143 -0.47 1.09 -2.10
CA LEU A 143 0.16 0.30 -1.04
C LEU A 143 1.62 -0.01 -1.38
N TYR A 144 1.90 -0.46 -2.61
CA TYR A 144 3.23 -0.84 -3.06
C TYR A 144 4.19 0.35 -3.08
N GLU A 145 3.83 1.44 -3.73
CA GLU A 145 4.70 2.60 -3.92
C GLU A 145 4.72 3.53 -2.70
N GLY A 146 3.59 3.68 -2.01
CA GLY A 146 3.46 4.54 -0.84
C GLY A 146 4.23 4.01 0.38
N TYR A 147 4.30 2.66 0.52
CA TYR A 147 4.80 2.00 1.73
C TYR A 147 5.77 0.86 1.43
N ARG A 148 6.73 1.08 0.56
CA ARG A 148 7.63 0.08 -0.05
C ARG A 148 8.41 -0.86 0.87
N GLY A 149 8.62 -0.50 2.11
CA GLY A 149 9.53 -1.25 2.99
C GLY A 149 9.11 -2.67 3.35
N PHE A 150 7.97 -3.18 2.81
CA PHE A 150 7.31 -4.36 3.36
C PHE A 150 6.84 -5.38 2.32
N VAL A 151 7.24 -5.25 1.05
CA VAL A 151 6.80 -6.11 -0.07
C VAL A 151 6.98 -7.60 0.21
N GLU A 152 8.10 -8.00 0.81
CA GLU A 152 8.40 -9.40 1.13
C GLU A 152 7.45 -10.01 2.18
N ARG A 153 6.68 -9.19 2.90
CA ARG A 153 5.78 -9.64 3.96
C ARG A 153 4.42 -10.08 3.46
N GLY A 154 4.14 -9.85 2.18
CA GLY A 154 2.84 -10.11 1.56
C GLY A 154 1.76 -9.16 2.05
N ILE A 155 0.60 -9.20 1.39
CA ILE A 155 -0.55 -8.37 1.73
C ILE A 155 -1.56 -9.12 2.61
N LYS A 156 -2.39 -8.33 3.30
CA LYS A 156 -3.56 -8.76 4.05
C LYS A 156 -4.76 -7.96 3.56
N LEU A 157 -5.85 -8.64 3.27
CA LEU A 157 -7.13 -8.05 2.93
C LEU A 157 -8.04 -8.13 4.16
N LYS A 158 -8.76 -7.04 4.42
CA LYS A 158 -9.84 -6.98 5.41
C LYS A 158 -11.01 -6.23 4.78
N ALA A 159 -12.14 -6.89 4.66
CA ALA A 159 -13.39 -6.31 4.17
C ALA A 159 -14.41 -6.16 5.30
N SER A 160 -15.36 -5.25 5.12
CA SER A 160 -16.51 -5.10 6.04
C SER A 160 -17.40 -6.34 6.01
N ASP A 161 -17.50 -6.97 4.85
CA ASP A 161 -18.20 -8.22 4.62
C ASP A 161 -17.36 -9.13 3.72
N SER A 162 -17.57 -10.42 3.82
CA SER A 162 -16.83 -11.41 3.03
C SER A 162 -17.80 -12.49 2.59
N PRO A 163 -17.65 -12.99 1.34
CA PRO A 163 -18.50 -14.07 0.88
C PRO A 163 -18.32 -15.29 1.78
N SER A 164 -19.44 -15.77 2.32
CA SER A 164 -19.48 -17.01 3.10
C SER A 164 -19.47 -18.26 2.21
N ASP A 165 -19.56 -18.08 0.90
CA ASP A 165 -19.57 -19.18 -0.07
C ASP A 165 -18.14 -19.71 -0.27
N PRO A 166 -17.87 -20.99 0.09
CA PRO A 166 -16.58 -21.62 -0.17
C PRO A 166 -16.30 -21.81 -1.68
N ASN A 167 -17.32 -21.68 -2.54
CA ASN A 167 -17.19 -21.74 -4.00
C ASN A 167 -16.92 -20.37 -4.64
N PHE A 168 -16.81 -19.31 -3.82
CA PHE A 168 -16.39 -18.02 -4.31
C PHE A 168 -15.06 -18.21 -5.06
N GLN A 169 -15.11 -18.11 -6.39
CA GLN A 169 -14.08 -18.59 -7.31
C GLN A 169 -12.70 -18.08 -6.88
N ARG A 170 -11.79 -19.00 -6.59
CA ARG A 170 -10.39 -18.65 -6.33
C ARG A 170 -9.78 -18.12 -7.61
N CYS A 171 -8.97 -17.07 -7.48
CA CYS A 171 -8.17 -16.62 -8.61
C CYS A 171 -7.23 -17.75 -9.03
N GLU A 172 -7.21 -18.07 -10.31
CA GLU A 172 -6.25 -19.01 -10.86
C GLU A 172 -4.83 -18.51 -10.59
N PRO A 173 -3.93 -19.37 -10.12
CA PRO A 173 -2.54 -18.95 -9.95
C PRO A 173 -1.99 -18.55 -11.32
N VAL A 174 -1.41 -17.37 -11.37
CA VAL A 174 -0.76 -16.87 -12.60
C VAL A 174 0.49 -17.72 -12.84
N SER A 175 0.44 -18.56 -13.87
CA SER A 175 1.56 -19.39 -14.33
C SER A 175 2.65 -18.57 -15.01
#